data_fd7d64b72b986e9273246fd2aac910a1
#
_entry.id   fd7d64b72b986e9273246fd2aac910a1
#
_cell.length_a   1.000
_cell.length_b   1.000
_cell.length_c   1.000
_cell.angle_alpha   90.00
_cell.angle_beta   90.00
_cell.angle_gamma   90.00
#
_symmetry.space_group_name_H-M   'P 1'
#
loop_
_entity.id
_entity.type
_entity.pdbx_description
1 polymer ?
#
loop_
_entity_poly.entity_id
_entity_poly.type
_entity_poly.pdbx_seq_one_letter_code
_entity_poly.pdbx_strand_id
1 'polypeptide(L)'
;PIGAGKSSLTGILSKYLGTKPFYESVDDNPVLPLFYADPKKYAFLLQVYFLNTRFHSIKDALTEDNNVLDRSIYEDALFFQMNADIGRATSEEVDTYYELLHNMMGELERMPKKNPDLLVHINVSYDTMIKRIKKRGRPYEQLSYDSTLEDYYKRLLRYYKPWYENYDYSPKMEID
;
A
#
# COMPACT_ATOMS: atom_id res chain seq x y z
N PRO A 1 -3.81 -4.83 4.40
CA PRO A 1 -2.58 -4.69 5.21
C PRO A 1 -1.42 -5.55 4.69
N ILE A 2 -0.21 -5.41 5.29
CA ILE A 2 0.92 -6.32 5.07
C ILE A 2 0.49 -7.74 5.45
N GLY A 3 0.90 -8.76 4.67
CA GLY A 3 0.55 -10.15 4.98
C GLY A 3 -0.92 -10.54 4.79
N ALA A 4 -1.78 -9.65 4.30
CA ALA A 4 -3.20 -9.94 4.09
C ALA A 4 -3.50 -10.92 2.96
N GLY A 5 -2.56 -11.15 2.04
CA GLY A 5 -2.75 -12.04 0.89
C GLY A 5 -3.13 -11.32 -0.41
N LYS A 6 -2.92 -10.01 -0.48
CA LYS A 6 -3.25 -9.18 -1.66
C LYS A 6 -2.69 -9.74 -2.96
N SER A 7 -1.38 -9.99 -3.02
CA SER A 7 -0.73 -10.49 -4.25
C SER A 7 -1.26 -11.86 -4.69
N SER A 8 -1.64 -12.71 -3.73
CA SER A 8 -2.28 -14.00 -4.04
C SER A 8 -3.66 -13.79 -4.65
N LEU A 9 -4.48 -12.90 -4.06
CA LEU A 9 -5.80 -12.57 -4.59
C LEU A 9 -5.70 -11.90 -5.96
N THR A 10 -4.77 -10.96 -6.13
CA THR A 10 -4.49 -10.29 -7.42
C THR A 10 -4.21 -11.30 -8.52
N GLY A 11 -3.34 -12.29 -8.25
CA GLY A 11 -3.04 -13.33 -9.22
C GLY A 11 -4.23 -14.24 -9.55
N ILE A 12 -5.03 -14.63 -8.55
CA ILE A 12 -6.24 -15.45 -8.75
C ILE A 12 -7.28 -14.69 -9.58
N LEU A 13 -7.58 -13.44 -9.20
CA LEU A 13 -8.57 -12.61 -9.89
C LEU A 13 -8.14 -12.31 -11.33
N SER A 14 -6.88 -11.94 -11.55
CA SER A 14 -6.37 -11.67 -12.89
C SER A 14 -6.47 -12.89 -13.80
N LYS A 15 -6.17 -14.08 -13.28
CA LYS A 15 -6.34 -15.32 -14.02
C LYS A 15 -7.80 -15.61 -14.34
N TYR A 16 -8.72 -15.38 -13.39
CA TYR A 16 -10.15 -15.59 -13.59
C TYR A 16 -10.74 -14.61 -14.61
N LEU A 17 -10.30 -13.35 -14.57
CA LEU A 17 -10.77 -12.30 -15.48
C LEU A 17 -10.06 -12.33 -16.85
N GLY A 18 -9.02 -13.15 -17.01
CA GLY A 18 -8.21 -13.20 -18.24
C GLY A 18 -7.40 -11.93 -18.48
N THR A 19 -6.94 -11.26 -17.42
CA THR A 19 -6.27 -9.97 -17.49
C THR A 19 -4.88 -9.98 -16.83
N LYS A 20 -4.11 -8.91 -17.04
CA LYS A 20 -2.78 -8.73 -16.48
C LYS A 20 -2.86 -8.29 -15.01
N PRO A 21 -2.13 -8.94 -14.08
CA PRO A 21 -1.97 -8.46 -12.72
C PRO A 21 -0.92 -7.33 -12.65
N PHE A 22 -1.19 -6.31 -11.84
CA PHE A 22 -0.25 -5.25 -11.51
C PHE A 22 0.14 -5.40 -10.04
N TYR A 23 1.31 -6.00 -9.80
CA TYR A 23 1.82 -6.24 -8.45
C TYR A 23 2.52 -5.03 -7.88
N GLU A 24 2.47 -4.90 -6.54
CA GLU A 24 3.29 -3.93 -5.83
C GLU A 24 4.78 -4.28 -6.00
N SER A 25 5.60 -3.30 -6.37
CA SER A 25 7.04 -3.44 -6.50
C SER A 25 7.70 -3.48 -5.11
N VAL A 26 7.73 -4.66 -4.50
CA VAL A 26 8.29 -4.85 -3.15
C VAL A 26 9.64 -5.56 -3.19
N ASP A 27 9.76 -6.61 -4.01
CA ASP A 27 10.96 -7.44 -4.03
C ASP A 27 12.15 -6.71 -4.70
N ASP A 28 11.88 -5.85 -5.66
CA ASP A 28 12.87 -4.99 -6.35
C ASP A 28 12.98 -3.58 -5.73
N ASN A 29 12.34 -3.34 -4.59
CA ASN A 29 12.35 -2.03 -3.95
C ASN A 29 13.66 -1.82 -3.16
N PRO A 30 14.58 -0.94 -3.63
CA PRO A 30 15.86 -0.72 -2.97
C PRO A 30 15.73 0.08 -1.66
N VAL A 31 14.61 0.77 -1.45
CA VAL A 31 14.38 1.64 -0.28
C VAL A 31 13.76 0.87 0.88
N LEU A 32 13.02 -0.20 0.62
CA LEU A 32 12.29 -0.93 1.66
C LEU A 32 13.22 -1.51 2.76
N PRO A 33 14.35 -2.15 2.46
CA PRO A 33 15.30 -2.59 3.49
C PRO A 33 15.91 -1.41 4.28
N LEU A 34 16.16 -0.27 3.62
CA LEU A 34 16.67 0.94 4.27
C LEU A 34 15.66 1.52 5.26
N PHE A 35 14.37 1.53 4.89
CA PHE A 35 13.31 1.96 5.78
C PHE A 35 13.23 1.10 7.05
N TYR A 36 13.32 -0.21 6.94
CA TYR A 36 13.31 -1.07 8.13
C TYR A 36 14.57 -0.91 8.99
N ALA A 37 15.70 -0.55 8.40
CA ALA A 37 16.94 -0.28 9.14
C ALA A 37 16.92 1.09 9.87
N ASP A 38 16.37 2.13 9.23
CA ASP A 38 16.22 3.48 9.80
C ASP A 38 14.91 4.12 9.32
N PRO A 39 13.77 3.81 9.97
CA PRO A 39 12.47 4.28 9.54
C PRO A 39 12.33 5.81 9.53
N LYS A 40 13.00 6.49 10.46
CA LYS A 40 12.94 7.96 10.55
C LYS A 40 13.61 8.64 9.36
N LYS A 41 14.71 8.08 8.90
CA LYS A 41 15.47 8.64 7.77
C LYS A 41 14.83 8.34 6.42
N TYR A 42 14.20 7.18 6.29
CA TYR A 42 13.76 6.67 4.99
C TYR A 42 12.24 6.59 4.80
N ALA A 43 11.42 7.02 5.78
CA ALA A 43 9.98 6.98 5.65
C ALA A 43 9.47 7.80 4.46
N PHE A 44 9.91 9.04 4.33
CA PHE A 44 9.55 9.91 3.21
C PHE A 44 10.01 9.35 1.86
N LEU A 45 11.28 8.95 1.76
CA LEU A 45 11.82 8.39 0.53
C LEU A 45 11.07 7.12 0.09
N LEU A 46 10.74 6.24 1.04
CA LEU A 46 9.98 5.04 0.75
C LEU A 46 8.59 5.36 0.20
N GLN A 47 7.90 6.34 0.78
CA GLN A 47 6.56 6.70 0.32
C GLN A 47 6.58 7.38 -1.05
N VAL A 48 7.57 8.23 -1.33
CA VAL A 48 7.76 8.79 -2.67
C VAL A 48 8.05 7.70 -3.70
N TYR A 49 8.85 6.70 -3.34
CA TYR A 49 9.12 5.55 -4.21
C TYR A 49 7.83 4.77 -4.52
N PHE A 50 7.05 4.43 -3.50
CA PHE A 50 5.77 3.72 -3.70
C PHE A 50 4.77 4.56 -4.50
N LEU A 51 4.63 5.84 -4.20
CA LEU A 51 3.73 6.74 -4.92
C LEU A 51 4.07 6.78 -6.42
N ASN A 52 5.35 6.93 -6.75
CA ASN A 52 5.82 6.95 -8.13
C ASN A 52 5.53 5.61 -8.86
N THR A 53 5.85 4.48 -8.23
CA THR A 53 5.64 3.16 -8.86
C THR A 53 4.16 2.83 -9.04
N ARG A 54 3.30 3.21 -8.09
CA ARG A 54 1.84 3.05 -8.21
C ARG A 54 1.24 3.94 -9.28
N PHE A 55 1.67 5.20 -9.34
CA PHE A 55 1.22 6.10 -10.40
C PHE A 55 1.58 5.56 -11.79
N HIS A 56 2.77 4.99 -11.95
CA HIS A 56 3.16 4.30 -13.18
C HIS A 56 2.24 3.12 -13.48
N SER A 57 2.00 2.25 -12.49
CA SER A 57 1.12 1.08 -12.66
C SER A 57 -0.32 1.45 -13.01
N ILE A 58 -0.84 2.55 -12.46
CA ILE A 58 -2.17 3.05 -12.81
C ILE A 58 -2.20 3.49 -14.28
N LYS A 59 -1.20 4.23 -14.75
CA LYS A 59 -1.13 4.64 -16.16
C LYS A 59 -1.07 3.46 -17.12
N ASP A 60 -0.30 2.43 -16.77
CA ASP A 60 -0.22 1.21 -17.57
C ASP A 60 -1.55 0.45 -17.56
N ALA A 61 -2.22 0.37 -16.39
CA ALA A 61 -3.50 -0.30 -16.26
C ALA A 61 -4.63 0.40 -17.03
N LEU A 62 -4.55 1.71 -17.21
CA LEU A 62 -5.56 2.48 -17.97
C LEU A 62 -5.55 2.22 -19.47
N THR A 63 -4.56 1.48 -19.99
CA THR A 63 -4.49 1.09 -21.40
C THR A 63 -5.38 -0.10 -21.75
N GLU A 64 -5.83 -0.86 -20.76
CA GLU A 64 -6.63 -2.07 -20.93
C GLU A 64 -7.78 -2.12 -19.92
N ASP A 65 -8.86 -2.86 -20.22
CA ASP A 65 -9.99 -3.09 -19.32
C ASP A 65 -9.75 -4.30 -18.40
N ASN A 66 -10.53 -4.36 -17.30
CA ASN A 66 -10.54 -5.48 -16.32
C ASN A 66 -9.22 -5.76 -15.60
N ASN A 67 -8.42 -4.75 -15.35
CA ASN A 67 -7.15 -4.91 -14.64
C ASN A 67 -7.33 -5.11 -13.14
N VAL A 68 -6.36 -5.83 -12.53
CA VAL A 68 -6.31 -6.02 -11.06
C VAL A 68 -4.99 -5.47 -10.54
N LEU A 69 -5.08 -4.47 -9.66
CA LEU A 69 -3.93 -3.83 -9.03
C LEU A 69 -3.77 -4.31 -7.58
N ASP A 70 -2.55 -4.71 -7.21
CA ASP A 70 -2.17 -4.97 -5.82
C ASP A 70 -1.86 -3.64 -5.14
N ARG A 71 -2.73 -3.17 -4.30
CA ARG A 71 -2.83 -1.85 -3.66
C ARG A 71 -3.44 -0.75 -4.52
N SER A 72 -3.90 0.25 -3.81
CA SER A 72 -4.47 1.48 -4.35
C SER A 72 -3.58 2.68 -3.99
N ILE A 73 -3.50 3.67 -4.89
CA ILE A 73 -2.84 4.95 -4.60
C ILE A 73 -3.53 5.69 -3.44
N TYR A 74 -4.83 5.47 -3.23
CA TYR A 74 -5.58 6.04 -2.10
C TYR A 74 -5.15 5.48 -0.73
N GLU A 75 -4.52 4.30 -0.71
CA GLU A 75 -3.99 3.65 0.50
C GLU A 75 -2.60 4.18 0.89
N ASP A 76 -1.87 4.80 -0.04
CA ASP A 76 -0.51 5.25 0.19
C ASP A 76 -0.40 6.28 1.32
N ALA A 77 -1.30 7.25 1.32
CA ALA A 77 -1.34 8.29 2.32
C ALA A 77 -1.53 7.74 3.75
N LEU A 78 -2.24 6.61 3.91
CA LEU A 78 -2.43 5.95 5.21
C LEU A 78 -1.09 5.53 5.84
N PHE A 79 -0.22 4.90 5.06
CA PHE A 79 1.09 4.46 5.55
C PHE A 79 1.97 5.64 5.95
N PHE A 80 1.97 6.69 5.13
CA PHE A 80 2.79 7.86 5.42
C PHE A 80 2.24 8.63 6.62
N GLN A 81 0.94 8.84 6.71
CA GLN A 81 0.30 9.48 7.85
C GLN A 81 0.63 8.73 9.15
N MET A 82 0.50 7.40 9.16
CA MET A 82 0.86 6.61 10.33
C MET A 82 2.34 6.79 10.74
N ASN A 83 3.25 6.83 9.76
CA ASN A 83 4.68 7.06 10.06
C ASN A 83 4.92 8.48 10.58
N ALA A 84 4.24 9.49 10.05
CA ALA A 84 4.30 10.86 10.54
C ALA A 84 3.79 10.97 11.98
N ASP A 85 2.64 10.38 12.30
CA ASP A 85 2.02 10.40 13.63
C ASP A 85 2.90 9.76 14.72
N ILE A 86 3.80 8.87 14.34
CA ILE A 86 4.80 8.28 15.26
C ILE A 86 6.18 8.94 15.17
N GLY A 87 6.26 10.14 14.57
CA GLY A 87 7.47 10.97 14.53
C GLY A 87 8.56 10.48 13.56
N ARG A 88 8.18 9.75 12.50
CA ARG A 88 9.10 9.26 11.46
C ARG A 88 9.15 10.16 10.23
N ALA A 89 8.39 11.25 10.20
CA ALA A 89 8.42 12.26 9.15
C ALA A 89 8.21 13.65 9.76
N THR A 90 8.78 14.68 9.11
CA THR A 90 8.57 16.08 9.49
C THR A 90 7.28 16.62 8.87
N SER A 91 6.80 17.76 9.35
CA SER A 91 5.65 18.46 8.77
C SER A 91 5.89 18.81 7.30
N GLU A 92 7.11 19.28 6.98
CA GLU A 92 7.49 19.65 5.62
C GLU A 92 7.50 18.45 4.66
N GLU A 93 7.95 17.28 5.14
CA GLU A 93 7.88 16.03 4.37
C GLU A 93 6.43 15.60 4.13
N VAL A 94 5.57 15.75 5.15
CA VAL A 94 4.13 15.43 5.05
C VAL A 94 3.46 16.35 4.02
N ASP A 95 3.66 17.66 4.13
CA ASP A 95 3.08 18.64 3.21
C ASP A 95 3.55 18.40 1.78
N THR A 96 4.84 18.18 1.58
CA THR A 96 5.43 17.88 0.26
C THR A 96 4.84 16.59 -0.34
N TYR A 97 4.65 15.56 0.48
CA TYR A 97 4.06 14.32 0.01
C TYR A 97 2.60 14.50 -0.46
N TYR A 98 1.79 15.22 0.33
CA TYR A 98 0.39 15.47 -0.05
C TYR A 98 0.27 16.36 -1.28
N GLU A 99 1.13 17.36 -1.44
CA GLU A 99 1.18 18.16 -2.66
C GLU A 99 1.52 17.29 -3.89
N LEU A 100 2.52 16.42 -3.77
CA LEU A 100 2.90 15.50 -4.84
C LEU A 100 1.76 14.53 -5.18
N LEU A 101 1.13 13.93 -4.17
CA LEU A 101 -0.04 13.06 -4.35
C LEU A 101 -1.18 13.81 -5.05
N HIS A 102 -1.49 15.02 -4.60
CA HIS A 102 -2.55 15.84 -5.18
C HIS A 102 -2.28 16.15 -6.66
N ASN A 103 -1.06 16.54 -7.00
CA ASN A 103 -0.65 16.81 -8.38
C ASN A 103 -0.79 15.55 -9.25
N MET A 104 -0.33 14.39 -8.77
CA MET A 104 -0.46 13.13 -9.50
C MET A 104 -1.94 12.74 -9.70
N MET A 105 -2.77 12.91 -8.68
CA MET A 105 -4.21 12.63 -8.78
C MET A 105 -4.90 13.59 -9.76
N GLY A 106 -4.50 14.87 -9.79
CA GLY A 106 -4.99 15.84 -10.76
C GLY A 106 -4.69 15.45 -12.21
N GLU A 107 -3.52 14.87 -12.48
CA GLU A 107 -3.20 14.33 -13.81
C GLU A 107 -4.09 13.12 -14.18
N LEU A 108 -4.42 12.25 -13.21
CA LEU A 108 -5.34 11.12 -13.43
C LEU A 108 -6.78 11.59 -13.71
N GLU A 109 -7.18 12.78 -13.21
CA GLU A 109 -8.53 13.34 -13.48
C GLU A 109 -8.80 13.59 -14.96
N ARG A 110 -7.76 13.79 -15.74
CA ARG A 110 -7.84 13.96 -17.20
C ARG A 110 -7.96 12.63 -17.95
N MET A 111 -7.86 11.50 -17.24
CA MET A 111 -7.95 10.17 -17.82
C MET A 111 -9.35 9.57 -17.65
N PRO A 112 -9.84 8.74 -18.60
CA PRO A 112 -11.24 8.25 -18.61
C PRO A 112 -11.65 7.43 -17.40
N LYS A 113 -10.71 6.77 -16.71
CA LYS A 113 -10.98 5.87 -15.57
C LYS A 113 -9.91 6.04 -14.50
N LYS A 114 -10.00 7.10 -13.69
CA LYS A 114 -9.04 7.35 -12.61
C LYS A 114 -9.26 6.49 -11.36
N ASN A 115 -10.50 6.10 -11.11
CA ASN A 115 -10.89 5.33 -9.94
C ASN A 115 -11.07 3.86 -10.31
N PRO A 116 -10.80 2.93 -9.40
CA PRO A 116 -11.13 1.53 -9.63
C PRO A 116 -12.65 1.35 -9.74
N ASP A 117 -13.10 0.37 -10.50
CA ASP A 117 -14.53 -0.02 -10.55
C ASP A 117 -14.96 -0.64 -9.21
N LEU A 118 -14.03 -1.26 -8.49
CA LEU A 118 -14.26 -1.87 -7.18
C LEU A 118 -12.96 -1.87 -6.35
N LEU A 119 -13.05 -1.38 -5.10
CA LEU A 119 -12.02 -1.60 -4.09
C LEU A 119 -12.34 -2.86 -3.29
N VAL A 120 -11.41 -3.82 -3.26
CA VAL A 120 -11.49 -5.00 -2.40
C VAL A 120 -10.53 -4.84 -1.22
N HIS A 121 -11.07 -4.71 -0.02
CA HIS A 121 -10.29 -4.69 1.22
C HIS A 121 -10.22 -6.09 1.81
N ILE A 122 -9.00 -6.60 2.02
CA ILE A 122 -8.81 -7.88 2.71
C ILE A 122 -8.60 -7.60 4.19
N ASN A 123 -9.59 -7.93 4.99
CA ASN A 123 -9.48 -7.92 6.43
C ASN A 123 -8.59 -9.08 6.89
N VAL A 124 -7.79 -8.87 7.93
CA VAL A 124 -6.91 -9.90 8.47
C VAL A 124 -6.65 -9.67 9.94
N SER A 125 -6.75 -10.72 10.74
CA SER A 125 -6.36 -10.66 12.15
C SER A 125 -4.84 -10.47 12.29
N TYR A 126 -4.42 -9.89 13.41
CA TYR A 126 -2.99 -9.73 13.73
C TYR A 126 -2.25 -11.07 13.67
N ASP A 127 -2.80 -12.12 14.25
CA ASP A 127 -2.16 -13.45 14.29
C ASP A 127 -1.98 -14.05 12.89
N THR A 128 -3.00 -13.92 12.05
CA THR A 128 -2.93 -14.36 10.64
C THR A 128 -1.90 -13.56 9.87
N MET A 129 -1.85 -12.25 10.07
CA MET A 129 -0.87 -11.36 9.44
C MET A 129 0.55 -11.79 9.82
N ILE A 130 0.85 -11.97 11.12
CA ILE A 130 2.17 -12.37 11.61
C ILE A 130 2.55 -13.77 11.10
N LYS A 131 1.62 -14.72 11.09
CA LYS A 131 1.85 -16.07 10.54
C LYS A 131 2.27 -16.01 9.06
N ARG A 132 1.59 -15.18 8.28
CA ARG A 132 1.89 -14.99 6.85
C ARG A 132 3.20 -14.25 6.63
N ILE A 133 3.54 -13.23 7.44
CA ILE A 133 4.83 -12.54 7.42
C ILE A 133 5.98 -13.50 7.73
N LYS A 134 5.85 -14.34 8.77
CA LYS A 134 6.83 -15.38 9.09
C LYS A 134 7.02 -16.37 7.94
N LYS A 135 5.93 -16.85 7.34
CA LYS A 135 5.98 -17.77 6.19
C LYS A 135 6.68 -17.16 4.98
N ARG A 136 6.47 -15.85 4.73
CA ARG A 136 7.12 -15.12 3.63
C ARG A 136 8.64 -15.00 3.81
N GLY A 137 9.10 -14.85 5.06
CA GLY A 137 10.51 -15.00 5.43
C GLY A 137 11.42 -13.81 5.12
N ARG A 138 10.90 -12.61 4.80
CA ARG A 138 11.74 -11.42 4.60
C ARG A 138 12.39 -11.04 5.93
N PRO A 139 13.74 -11.00 6.03
CA PRO A 139 14.44 -10.85 7.31
C PRO A 139 14.03 -9.59 8.08
N TYR A 140 13.98 -8.44 7.41
CA TYR A 140 13.69 -7.13 8.01
C TYR A 140 12.22 -6.96 8.45
N GLU A 141 11.32 -7.88 8.09
CA GLU A 141 9.92 -7.87 8.52
C GLU A 141 9.66 -8.78 9.72
N GLN A 142 10.67 -9.54 10.18
CA GLN A 142 10.49 -10.50 11.26
C GLN A 142 10.55 -9.84 12.63
N LEU A 143 9.65 -10.22 13.55
CA LEU A 143 9.69 -9.76 14.95
C LEU A 143 10.96 -10.18 15.68
N SER A 144 11.63 -11.25 15.23
CA SER A 144 12.93 -11.66 15.72
C SER A 144 14.08 -10.74 15.30
N TYR A 145 13.90 -9.97 14.24
CA TYR A 145 14.85 -8.98 13.78
C TYR A 145 14.72 -7.66 14.57
N ASP A 146 13.46 -7.21 14.76
CA ASP A 146 13.14 -5.99 15.49
C ASP A 146 11.80 -6.16 16.22
N SER A 147 11.83 -6.17 17.54
CA SER A 147 10.64 -6.32 18.38
C SER A 147 9.68 -5.12 18.30
N THR A 148 10.15 -3.95 17.89
CA THR A 148 9.31 -2.74 17.74
C THR A 148 8.32 -2.88 16.58
N LEU A 149 8.55 -3.83 15.65
CA LEU A 149 7.64 -4.16 14.57
C LEU A 149 6.29 -4.67 15.06
N GLU A 150 6.22 -5.23 16.26
CA GLU A 150 4.94 -5.67 16.84
C GLU A 150 3.97 -4.49 17.00
N ASP A 151 4.42 -3.41 17.63
CA ASP A 151 3.61 -2.20 17.80
C ASP A 151 3.30 -1.54 16.45
N TYR A 152 4.28 -1.49 15.55
CA TYR A 152 4.10 -0.99 14.20
C TYR A 152 2.97 -1.73 13.44
N TYR A 153 2.96 -3.06 13.46
CA TYR A 153 1.94 -3.85 12.78
C TYR A 153 0.54 -3.71 13.43
N LYS A 154 0.49 -3.64 14.76
CA LYS A 154 -0.77 -3.38 15.48
C LYS A 154 -1.33 -1.99 15.15
N ARG A 155 -0.47 -0.96 15.06
CA ARG A 155 -0.87 0.38 14.64
C ARG A 155 -1.39 0.37 13.21
N LEU A 156 -0.67 -0.25 12.30
CA LEU A 156 -1.07 -0.36 10.90
C LEU A 156 -2.49 -0.93 10.77
N LEU A 157 -2.81 -2.02 11.45
CA LEU A 157 -4.17 -2.58 11.43
C LEU A 157 -5.24 -1.61 11.94
N ARG A 158 -4.93 -0.79 12.97
CA ARG A 158 -5.87 0.21 13.49
C ARG A 158 -6.15 1.33 12.49
N TYR A 159 -5.21 1.69 11.63
CA TYR A 159 -5.39 2.74 10.62
C TYR A 159 -6.25 2.26 9.44
N TYR A 160 -6.26 0.97 9.14
CA TYR A 160 -7.02 0.44 8.00
C TYR A 160 -8.53 0.57 8.15
N LYS A 161 -9.07 0.33 9.35
CA LYS A 161 -10.52 0.37 9.57
C LYS A 161 -11.12 1.75 9.26
N PRO A 162 -10.68 2.85 9.90
CA PRO A 162 -11.22 4.18 9.59
C PRO A 162 -10.92 4.60 8.15
N TRP A 163 -9.79 4.21 7.59
CA TRP A 163 -9.50 4.47 6.18
C TRP A 163 -10.52 3.79 5.27
N TYR A 164 -10.81 2.52 5.48
CA TYR A 164 -11.80 1.80 4.68
C TYR A 164 -13.21 2.37 4.85
N GLU A 165 -13.62 2.71 6.07
CA GLU A 165 -14.93 3.31 6.36
C GLU A 165 -15.10 4.64 5.60
N ASN A 166 -14.06 5.48 5.54
CA ASN A 166 -14.08 6.79 4.89
C ASN A 166 -13.77 6.76 3.38
N TYR A 167 -13.38 5.60 2.82
CA TYR A 167 -13.13 5.50 1.39
C TYR A 167 -14.44 5.62 0.60
N ASP A 168 -14.53 6.57 -0.34
CA ASP A 168 -15.71 6.90 -1.13
C ASP A 168 -15.45 7.12 -2.64
N TYR A 169 -14.22 6.83 -3.11
CA TYR A 169 -13.84 7.06 -4.50
C TYR A 169 -14.44 6.03 -5.49
N SER A 170 -14.89 4.88 -5.00
CA SER A 170 -15.54 3.83 -5.80
C SER A 170 -16.36 2.90 -4.89
N PRO A 171 -17.20 2.02 -5.48
CA PRO A 171 -17.74 0.87 -4.74
C PRO A 171 -16.64 0.11 -4.01
N LYS A 172 -16.94 -0.39 -2.83
CA LYS A 172 -15.99 -1.12 -1.99
C LYS A 172 -16.61 -2.36 -1.38
N MET A 173 -15.79 -3.38 -1.17
CA MET A 173 -16.18 -4.58 -0.43
C MET A 173 -15.05 -5.02 0.50
N GLU A 174 -15.41 -5.66 1.60
CA GLU A 174 -14.48 -6.27 2.54
C GLU A 174 -14.61 -7.79 2.47
N ILE A 175 -13.48 -8.47 2.53
CA ILE A 175 -13.38 -9.94 2.61
C ILE A 175 -12.41 -10.33 3.71
N ASP A 176 -12.61 -11.50 4.36
CA ASP A 176 -11.73 -12.09 5.36
C ASP A 176 -10.67 -13.03 4.76
#